data_539c211dabf89cbf2f2b7a91fcc03e17
#
_entry.id   539c211dabf89cbf2f2b7a91fcc03e17
#
_cell.length_a   1.000
_cell.length_b   1.000
_cell.length_c   1.000
_cell.angle_alpha   90.00
_cell.angle_beta   90.00
_cell.angle_gamma   90.00
#
_symmetry.space_group_name_H-M   'P 1'
#
loop_
_entity.id
_entity.type
_entity.pdbx_description
1 polymer ?
#
loop_
_entity_poly.entity_id
_entity_poly.type
_entity_poly.pdbx_seq_one_letter_code
_entity_poly.pdbx_strand_id
1 'polypeptide(L)'
;MKKYLLVLLIFISCGGSDSPVETTDTTILETTTLGEIMEKTYTEQHQMTIDDNKNYTAVIKTSLGDMTVEFFTKDAPITVNNFITLAKDGYYDGVIFHRVISDFMIQGGDPSGTGHGDYGKYPGYEFQDELNNQIPYSKGILAMANRGPNTNGSQFFIMHVDYPLPYNYTIFGKVIEGIDIIDVIASVETGAGDKPVEDVVIVTVEISES
;
A
#
# COMPACT_ATOMS: atom_id res chain seq x y z
N MET A 1 35.40 36.13 12.52
CA MET A 1 36.32 36.67 11.52
C MET A 1 36.59 35.58 10.49
N LYS A 2 35.96 35.67 9.33
CA LYS A 2 36.06 34.68 8.24
C LYS A 2 37.02 35.23 7.20
N LYS A 3 38.11 34.50 6.90
CA LYS A 3 39.04 34.82 5.84
C LYS A 3 38.58 34.12 4.55
N TYR A 4 38.26 34.90 3.54
CA TYR A 4 38.07 34.40 2.17
C TYR A 4 39.44 34.40 1.46
N LEU A 5 39.80 33.25 0.89
CA LEU A 5 41.00 33.13 0.04
C LEU A 5 40.55 33.25 -1.43
N LEU A 6 40.92 34.32 -2.06
CA LEU A 6 40.70 34.62 -3.48
C LEU A 6 41.87 34.01 -4.28
N VAL A 7 41.59 33.02 -5.16
CA VAL A 7 42.57 32.48 -6.09
C VAL A 7 42.37 33.13 -7.47
N LEU A 8 43.38 33.87 -7.89
CA LEU A 8 43.43 34.56 -9.19
C LEU A 8 44.03 33.58 -10.22
N LEU A 9 43.28 33.22 -11.26
CA LEU A 9 43.77 32.45 -12.40
C LEU A 9 44.11 33.37 -13.57
N ILE A 10 45.40 33.33 -13.97
CA ILE A 10 45.96 34.07 -15.09
C ILE A 10 45.75 33.27 -16.37
N PHE A 11 45.14 33.89 -17.39
CA PHE A 11 45.03 33.34 -18.74
C PHE A 11 46.31 33.61 -19.52
N ILE A 12 46.88 32.54 -20.10
CA ILE A 12 47.88 32.64 -21.16
C ILE A 12 47.26 32.07 -22.43
N SER A 13 47.10 32.93 -23.43
CA SER A 13 46.69 32.60 -24.78
C SER A 13 47.87 32.17 -25.62
N CYS A 14 47.76 31.05 -26.35
CA CYS A 14 48.50 30.86 -27.59
C CYS A 14 47.73 29.94 -28.52
N GLY A 15 47.54 30.36 -29.77
CA GLY A 15 46.69 29.80 -30.75
C GLY A 15 47.29 28.62 -31.54
N GLY A 16 46.47 27.97 -32.33
CA GLY A 16 46.86 27.17 -33.49
C GLY A 16 45.96 25.97 -33.82
N SER A 17 45.28 26.11 -34.95
CA SER A 17 44.91 25.09 -35.94
C SER A 17 43.80 24.06 -35.65
N ASP A 18 42.83 24.14 -36.55
CA ASP A 18 41.68 23.32 -36.85
C ASP A 18 41.88 21.80 -36.89
N SER A 19 40.90 21.06 -36.31
CA SER A 19 40.27 19.87 -36.87
C SER A 19 39.04 19.51 -36.04
N PRO A 20 37.92 19.04 -36.62
CA PRO A 20 36.69 18.77 -35.93
C PRO A 20 36.80 17.45 -35.15
N VAL A 21 36.67 17.52 -33.86
CA VAL A 21 36.50 16.35 -33.02
C VAL A 21 34.96 16.10 -32.85
N GLU A 22 34.60 14.91 -33.26
CA GLU A 22 33.27 14.33 -33.03
C GLU A 22 32.83 14.52 -31.59
N THR A 23 31.68 15.17 -31.39
CA THR A 23 30.97 15.19 -30.12
C THR A 23 30.40 13.81 -29.88
N THR A 24 31.06 13.01 -29.08
CA THR A 24 30.43 11.86 -28.44
C THR A 24 29.33 12.39 -27.53
N ASP A 25 28.12 12.09 -27.95
CA ASP A 25 26.90 12.29 -27.20
C ASP A 25 27.00 11.47 -25.89
N THR A 26 27.39 12.15 -24.82
CA THR A 26 27.35 11.57 -23.48
C THR A 26 25.89 11.60 -23.06
N THR A 27 25.20 10.50 -23.36
CA THR A 27 23.87 10.22 -22.80
C THR A 27 24.00 10.30 -21.28
N ILE A 28 23.56 11.42 -20.74
CA ILE A 28 23.35 11.59 -19.31
C ILE A 28 22.22 10.60 -18.98
N LEU A 29 22.59 9.47 -18.37
CA LEU A 29 21.64 8.65 -17.64
C LEU A 29 21.07 9.55 -16.54
N GLU A 30 19.90 10.11 -16.81
CA GLU A 30 19.08 10.70 -15.77
C GLU A 30 18.84 9.59 -14.74
N THR A 31 19.55 9.71 -13.64
CA THR A 31 19.25 8.97 -12.43
C THR A 31 17.85 9.42 -12.04
N THR A 32 16.85 8.62 -12.40
CA THR A 32 15.49 8.79 -11.90
C THR A 32 15.62 8.78 -10.38
N THR A 33 15.56 9.94 -9.80
CA THR A 33 15.45 10.15 -8.36
C THR A 33 14.29 9.29 -7.91
N LEU A 34 14.52 8.44 -6.91
CA LEU A 34 13.48 7.70 -6.20
C LEU A 34 12.30 8.63 -6.00
N GLY A 35 11.13 8.22 -6.56
CA GLY A 35 9.93 9.05 -6.54
C GLY A 35 9.70 9.59 -5.15
N GLU A 36 9.37 10.85 -5.06
CA GLU A 36 8.83 11.47 -3.87
C GLU A 36 7.78 10.52 -3.31
N ILE A 37 8.02 10.01 -2.11
CA ILE A 37 7.01 9.28 -1.36
C ILE A 37 5.90 10.29 -1.15
N MET A 38 4.86 10.25 -1.99
CA MET A 38 3.68 11.09 -1.81
C MET A 38 3.24 10.90 -0.37
N GLU A 39 3.07 11.99 0.37
CA GLU A 39 2.66 11.92 1.76
C GLU A 39 1.24 11.34 1.80
N LYS A 40 1.13 10.04 2.11
CA LYS A 40 -0.11 9.25 2.10
C LYS A 40 -0.96 9.54 3.36
N THR A 41 -1.18 10.83 3.63
CA THR A 41 -1.87 11.32 4.83
C THR A 41 -3.01 12.23 4.43
N TYR A 42 -4.16 12.06 5.08
CA TYR A 42 -5.37 12.84 4.86
C TYR A 42 -5.77 13.53 6.17
N THR A 43 -6.49 14.63 6.09
CA THR A 43 -6.98 15.36 7.27
C THR A 43 -8.32 14.85 7.77
N GLU A 44 -9.05 14.15 6.91
CA GLU A 44 -10.39 13.62 7.19
C GLU A 44 -10.69 12.40 6.30
N GLN A 45 -11.67 11.60 6.69
CA GLN A 45 -12.16 10.50 5.88
C GLN A 45 -12.79 11.03 4.58
N HIS A 46 -12.58 10.30 3.48
CA HIS A 46 -13.19 10.62 2.19
C HIS A 46 -14.72 10.57 2.25
N GLN A 47 -15.36 11.50 1.55
CA GLN A 47 -16.81 11.48 1.38
C GLN A 47 -17.25 10.22 0.62
N MET A 48 -18.51 9.82 0.79
CA MET A 48 -19.08 8.69 0.07
C MET A 48 -19.12 8.98 -1.42
N THR A 49 -18.46 8.15 -2.20
CA THR A 49 -18.38 8.25 -3.67
C THR A 49 -18.90 6.99 -4.37
N ILE A 50 -19.07 5.90 -3.62
CA ILE A 50 -19.61 4.66 -4.15
C ILE A 50 -21.16 4.68 -4.13
N ASP A 51 -21.78 3.93 -5.05
CA ASP A 51 -23.20 3.63 -5.08
C ASP A 51 -23.42 2.23 -4.49
N ASP A 52 -24.16 2.13 -3.40
CA ASP A 52 -24.44 0.87 -2.70
C ASP A 52 -25.31 -0.12 -3.51
N ASN A 53 -25.89 0.33 -4.64
CA ASN A 53 -26.60 -0.52 -5.58
C ASN A 53 -25.72 -1.15 -6.66
N LYS A 54 -24.44 -0.76 -6.72
CA LYS A 54 -23.46 -1.32 -7.65
C LYS A 54 -22.58 -2.37 -6.95
N ASN A 55 -22.06 -3.28 -7.76
CA ASN A 55 -21.04 -4.20 -7.31
C ASN A 55 -19.65 -3.62 -7.61
N TYR A 56 -18.74 -3.78 -6.68
CA TYR A 56 -17.36 -3.36 -6.83
C TYR A 56 -16.42 -4.53 -6.63
N THR A 57 -15.36 -4.55 -7.43
CA THR A 57 -14.26 -5.51 -7.31
C THR A 57 -12.94 -4.78 -7.32
N ALA A 58 -11.92 -5.42 -6.76
CA ALA A 58 -10.54 -4.95 -6.86
C ALA A 58 -9.62 -6.09 -7.31
N VAL A 59 -8.63 -5.77 -8.15
CA VAL A 59 -7.49 -6.64 -8.37
C VAL A 59 -6.33 -6.09 -7.55
N ILE A 60 -5.96 -6.79 -6.48
CA ILE A 60 -4.77 -6.49 -5.67
C ILE A 60 -3.58 -7.19 -6.34
N LYS A 61 -2.76 -6.43 -7.05
CA LYS A 61 -1.54 -6.94 -7.69
C LYS A 61 -0.41 -6.92 -6.70
N THR A 62 0.21 -8.06 -6.47
CA THR A 62 1.34 -8.19 -5.54
C THR A 62 2.60 -8.66 -6.24
N SER A 63 3.75 -8.53 -5.56
CA SER A 63 5.02 -9.08 -6.05
C SER A 63 5.03 -10.61 -6.17
N LEU A 64 4.02 -11.31 -5.61
CA LEU A 64 3.91 -12.77 -5.62
C LEU A 64 2.69 -13.30 -6.41
N GLY A 65 1.88 -12.42 -6.98
CA GLY A 65 0.70 -12.77 -7.78
C GLY A 65 -0.50 -11.87 -7.46
N ASP A 66 -1.57 -12.03 -8.22
CA ASP A 66 -2.74 -11.18 -8.18
C ASP A 66 -3.91 -11.87 -7.47
N MET A 67 -4.68 -11.09 -6.72
CA MET A 67 -5.89 -11.54 -6.04
C MET A 67 -7.06 -10.65 -6.46
N THR A 68 -8.17 -11.23 -6.93
CA THR A 68 -9.42 -10.49 -7.19
C THR A 68 -10.31 -10.56 -5.97
N VAL A 69 -10.75 -9.40 -5.51
CA VAL A 69 -11.63 -9.21 -4.34
C VAL A 69 -13.00 -8.74 -4.80
N GLU A 70 -14.06 -9.33 -4.27
CA GLU A 70 -15.43 -8.81 -4.29
C GLU A 70 -15.71 -8.07 -2.99
N PHE A 71 -16.30 -6.86 -3.07
CA PHE A 71 -16.63 -6.07 -1.90
C PHE A 71 -18.07 -6.27 -1.42
N PHE A 72 -18.28 -6.23 -0.13
CA PHE A 72 -19.57 -6.32 0.53
C PHE A 72 -20.15 -4.91 0.76
N THR A 73 -20.46 -4.21 -0.33
CA THR A 73 -20.84 -2.80 -0.34
C THR A 73 -22.08 -2.50 0.53
N LYS A 74 -23.04 -3.42 0.60
CA LYS A 74 -24.27 -3.27 1.41
C LYS A 74 -24.03 -3.49 2.90
N ASP A 75 -23.06 -4.34 3.24
CA ASP A 75 -22.78 -4.69 4.63
C ASP A 75 -21.80 -3.72 5.31
N ALA A 76 -20.87 -3.17 4.52
CA ALA A 76 -19.81 -2.28 5.01
C ALA A 76 -19.54 -1.10 4.05
N PRO A 77 -20.55 -0.26 3.73
CA PRO A 77 -20.43 0.80 2.72
C PRO A 77 -19.35 1.83 3.04
N ILE A 78 -19.17 2.22 4.30
CA ILE A 78 -18.16 3.19 4.72
C ILE A 78 -16.78 2.63 4.51
N THR A 79 -16.55 1.39 4.91
CA THR A 79 -15.26 0.69 4.77
C THR A 79 -14.91 0.44 3.32
N VAL A 80 -15.87 -0.01 2.51
CA VAL A 80 -15.68 -0.23 1.06
C VAL A 80 -15.35 1.08 0.37
N ASN A 81 -16.10 2.16 0.66
CA ASN A 81 -15.80 3.50 0.13
C ASN A 81 -14.38 3.94 0.50
N ASN A 82 -13.99 3.77 1.76
CA ASN A 82 -12.65 4.11 2.24
C ASN A 82 -11.58 3.37 1.45
N PHE A 83 -11.69 2.05 1.35
CA PHE A 83 -10.71 1.23 0.63
C PHE A 83 -10.64 1.61 -0.85
N ILE A 84 -11.78 1.75 -1.53
CA ILE A 84 -11.85 2.10 -2.96
C ILE A 84 -11.24 3.48 -3.22
N THR A 85 -11.53 4.46 -2.38
CA THR A 85 -11.03 5.83 -2.57
C THR A 85 -9.52 5.88 -2.36
N LEU A 86 -9.02 5.26 -1.29
CA LEU A 86 -7.58 5.13 -1.05
C LEU A 86 -6.87 4.38 -2.20
N ALA A 87 -7.48 3.30 -2.71
CA ALA A 87 -6.92 2.56 -3.84
C ALA A 87 -6.85 3.40 -5.12
N LYS A 88 -7.91 4.15 -5.44
CA LYS A 88 -7.95 5.05 -6.61
C LYS A 88 -6.91 6.18 -6.52
N ASP A 89 -6.57 6.61 -5.31
CA ASP A 89 -5.51 7.60 -5.05
C ASP A 89 -4.10 7.00 -5.07
N GLY A 90 -3.95 5.69 -5.38
CA GLY A 90 -2.66 4.99 -5.35
C GLY A 90 -2.08 4.83 -3.95
N TYR A 91 -2.92 4.96 -2.92
CA TYR A 91 -2.49 4.88 -1.51
C TYR A 91 -1.78 3.58 -1.18
N TYR A 92 -2.25 2.46 -1.74
CA TYR A 92 -1.70 1.13 -1.49
C TYR A 92 -0.50 0.78 -2.36
N ASP A 93 -0.15 1.60 -3.36
CA ASP A 93 0.97 1.33 -4.26
C ASP A 93 2.30 1.38 -3.49
N GLY A 94 3.06 0.31 -3.57
CA GLY A 94 4.32 0.13 -2.85
C GLY A 94 4.18 -0.23 -1.37
N VAL A 95 2.95 -0.35 -0.84
CA VAL A 95 2.71 -0.77 0.55
C VAL A 95 2.96 -2.27 0.69
N ILE A 96 3.55 -2.70 1.81
CA ILE A 96 3.89 -4.10 2.06
C ILE A 96 2.86 -4.81 2.93
N PHE A 97 2.85 -6.14 2.84
CA PHE A 97 2.28 -6.98 3.87
C PHE A 97 3.29 -7.06 5.03
N HIS A 98 3.12 -6.17 6.00
CA HIS A 98 4.07 -5.99 7.10
C HIS A 98 3.97 -7.04 8.20
N ARG A 99 2.90 -7.85 8.21
CA ARG A 99 2.70 -8.95 9.17
C ARG A 99 2.04 -10.13 8.46
N VAL A 100 2.69 -11.28 8.51
CA VAL A 100 2.25 -12.53 7.87
C VAL A 100 2.35 -13.66 8.87
N ILE A 101 1.23 -14.29 9.19
CA ILE A 101 1.18 -15.43 10.09
C ILE A 101 0.53 -16.60 9.36
N SER A 102 1.32 -17.64 9.10
CA SER A 102 0.82 -18.90 8.56
C SER A 102 -0.27 -19.47 9.47
N ASP A 103 -1.28 -20.09 8.86
CA ASP A 103 -2.45 -20.62 9.55
C ASP A 103 -3.28 -19.56 10.32
N PHE A 104 -3.16 -18.30 9.91
CA PHE A 104 -3.97 -17.23 10.44
C PHE A 104 -4.36 -16.19 9.38
N MET A 105 -3.48 -15.20 9.08
CA MET A 105 -3.80 -14.10 8.16
C MET A 105 -2.54 -13.43 7.58
N ILE A 106 -2.73 -12.66 6.51
CA ILE A 106 -1.75 -11.72 5.95
C ILE A 106 -2.28 -10.30 6.13
N GLN A 107 -1.49 -9.38 6.69
CA GLN A 107 -1.89 -8.01 7.04
C GLN A 107 -1.02 -6.99 6.34
N GLY A 108 -1.68 -6.00 5.71
CA GLY A 108 -1.06 -4.90 4.99
C GLY A 108 -1.81 -3.58 5.17
N GLY A 109 -1.59 -2.63 4.25
CA GLY A 109 -2.33 -1.36 4.22
C GLY A 109 -1.74 -0.25 5.09
N ASP A 110 -0.55 -0.44 5.66
CA ASP A 110 0.20 0.59 6.38
C ASP A 110 1.37 1.11 5.53
N PRO A 111 1.33 2.36 5.02
CA PRO A 111 2.44 2.92 4.24
C PRO A 111 3.76 3.00 5.00
N SER A 112 3.72 3.08 6.33
CA SER A 112 4.95 3.06 7.14
C SER A 112 5.60 1.68 7.19
N GLY A 113 4.87 0.62 6.85
CA GLY A 113 5.34 -0.78 6.92
C GLY A 113 5.66 -1.27 8.33
N THR A 114 5.22 -0.57 9.37
CA THR A 114 5.50 -0.90 10.77
C THR A 114 4.36 -1.64 11.48
N GLY A 115 3.16 -1.58 10.91
CA GLY A 115 1.92 -2.04 11.54
C GLY A 115 1.34 -1.10 12.58
N HIS A 116 2.05 -0.01 12.91
CA HIS A 116 1.59 0.99 13.88
C HIS A 116 0.90 2.19 13.22
N GLY A 117 0.86 2.26 11.88
CA GLY A 117 0.34 3.40 11.14
C GLY A 117 1.07 4.69 11.48
N ASP A 118 2.36 4.59 11.83
CA ASP A 118 3.18 5.68 12.36
C ASP A 118 2.45 6.45 13.47
N TYR A 119 1.90 5.70 14.44
CA TYR A 119 1.15 6.20 15.60
C TYR A 119 -0.11 7.03 15.24
N GLY A 120 -0.81 6.63 14.16
CA GLY A 120 -2.04 7.27 13.72
C GLY A 120 -1.84 8.35 12.65
N LYS A 121 -0.61 8.53 12.17
CA LYS A 121 -0.34 9.40 11.03
C LYS A 121 -1.02 8.88 9.74
N TYR A 122 -1.12 7.56 9.58
CA TYR A 122 -1.68 6.93 8.39
C TYR A 122 -3.01 6.21 8.68
N PRO A 123 -4.06 6.47 7.92
CA PRO A 123 -4.17 7.46 6.83
C PRO A 123 -4.34 8.91 7.34
N GLY A 124 -4.37 9.17 8.64
CA GLY A 124 -4.54 10.47 9.27
C GLY A 124 -5.93 10.68 9.86
N TYR A 125 -6.79 9.67 9.79
CA TYR A 125 -8.12 9.65 10.38
C TYR A 125 -8.49 8.23 10.84
N GLU A 126 -9.51 8.14 11.64
CA GLU A 126 -10.16 6.88 12.05
C GLU A 126 -11.65 6.94 11.75
N PHE A 127 -12.26 5.77 11.53
CA PHE A 127 -13.69 5.68 11.31
C PHE A 127 -14.31 4.48 12.03
N GLN A 128 -15.63 4.51 12.13
CA GLN A 128 -16.43 3.56 12.89
C GLN A 128 -16.41 2.16 12.30
N ASP A 129 -16.67 1.17 13.16
CA ASP A 129 -16.87 -0.21 12.78
C ASP A 129 -18.24 -0.40 12.09
N GLU A 130 -18.30 -1.35 11.15
CA GLU A 130 -19.52 -1.83 10.50
C GLU A 130 -19.65 -3.34 10.76
N LEU A 131 -20.22 -3.71 11.91
CA LEU A 131 -20.27 -5.10 12.41
C LEU A 131 -21.63 -5.75 12.20
N ASN A 132 -22.41 -5.28 11.22
CA ASN A 132 -23.79 -5.73 11.00
C ASN A 132 -23.88 -7.13 10.37
N ASN A 133 -22.84 -7.58 9.66
CA ASN A 133 -22.77 -8.91 9.13
C ASN A 133 -22.14 -9.87 10.16
N GLN A 134 -22.58 -11.13 10.15
CA GLN A 134 -22.00 -12.20 10.95
C GLN A 134 -21.36 -13.26 10.05
N ILE A 135 -20.62 -12.79 9.04
CA ILE A 135 -19.86 -13.64 8.13
C ILE A 135 -18.69 -14.25 8.93
N PRO A 136 -18.47 -15.56 8.91
CA PRO A 136 -17.31 -16.17 9.56
C PRO A 136 -16.00 -15.65 8.95
N TYR A 137 -14.97 -15.50 9.76
CA TYR A 137 -13.62 -15.20 9.29
C TYR A 137 -13.00 -16.45 8.62
N SER A 138 -13.54 -16.78 7.44
CA SER A 138 -13.06 -17.89 6.63
C SER A 138 -11.98 -17.47 5.66
N LYS A 139 -11.24 -18.43 5.11
CA LYS A 139 -10.17 -18.20 4.14
C LYS A 139 -10.61 -17.24 3.02
N GLY A 140 -9.78 -16.24 2.74
CA GLY A 140 -10.02 -15.23 1.73
C GLY A 140 -10.88 -14.05 2.17
N ILE A 141 -11.45 -14.04 3.38
CA ILE A 141 -12.18 -12.89 3.92
C ILE A 141 -11.22 -11.72 4.13
N LEU A 142 -11.64 -10.54 3.67
CA LEU A 142 -11.01 -9.25 3.96
C LEU A 142 -11.69 -8.59 5.14
N ALA A 143 -10.90 -8.14 6.10
CA ALA A 143 -11.39 -7.36 7.23
C ALA A 143 -10.44 -6.23 7.59
N MET A 144 -10.97 -5.16 8.22
CA MET A 144 -10.16 -4.06 8.72
C MET A 144 -9.38 -4.47 9.95
N ALA A 145 -8.10 -4.14 9.98
CA ALA A 145 -7.32 -4.15 11.21
C ALA A 145 -7.61 -2.86 12.00
N ASN A 146 -7.77 -2.99 13.33
CA ASN A 146 -8.03 -1.87 14.23
C ASN A 146 -7.29 -2.01 15.55
N ARG A 147 -7.30 -0.97 16.37
CA ARG A 147 -6.68 -0.88 17.72
C ARG A 147 -7.73 -0.86 18.84
N GLY A 148 -8.92 -1.33 18.55
CA GLY A 148 -10.10 -1.29 19.40
C GLY A 148 -11.30 -0.72 18.65
N PRO A 149 -12.46 -0.59 19.28
CA PRO A 149 -13.69 -0.15 18.62
C PRO A 149 -13.54 1.21 17.92
N ASN A 150 -14.02 1.28 16.65
CA ASN A 150 -14.07 2.52 15.86
C ASN A 150 -12.71 3.17 15.58
N THR A 151 -11.65 2.36 15.42
CA THR A 151 -10.31 2.84 15.08
C THR A 151 -9.82 2.29 13.74
N ASN A 152 -10.74 2.09 12.79
CA ASN A 152 -10.40 1.67 11.43
C ASN A 152 -9.69 2.80 10.70
N GLY A 153 -8.73 2.46 9.88
CA GLY A 153 -7.96 3.41 9.05
C GLY A 153 -7.75 2.87 7.64
N SER A 154 -6.50 2.53 7.32
CA SER A 154 -6.15 1.95 6.01
C SER A 154 -5.69 0.50 6.10
N GLN A 155 -5.33 0.00 7.30
CA GLN A 155 -4.82 -1.35 7.47
C GLN A 155 -5.94 -2.39 7.34
N PHE A 156 -5.64 -3.45 6.63
CA PHE A 156 -6.54 -4.59 6.44
C PHE A 156 -5.79 -5.91 6.56
N PHE A 157 -6.53 -6.99 6.76
CA PHE A 157 -5.98 -8.34 6.68
C PHE A 157 -6.85 -9.24 5.81
N ILE A 158 -6.22 -10.26 5.27
CA ILE A 158 -6.88 -11.34 4.51
C ILE A 158 -6.65 -12.64 5.26
N MET A 159 -7.72 -13.37 5.53
CA MET A 159 -7.64 -14.64 6.23
C MET A 159 -6.94 -15.70 5.38
N HIS A 160 -5.90 -16.34 5.93
CA HIS A 160 -5.25 -17.47 5.29
C HIS A 160 -6.03 -18.77 5.49
N VAL A 161 -6.63 -18.96 6.66
CA VAL A 161 -7.47 -20.11 7.00
C VAL A 161 -8.74 -19.65 7.71
N ASP A 162 -9.70 -20.56 7.90
CA ASP A 162 -10.84 -20.32 8.76
C ASP A 162 -10.37 -20.20 10.21
N TYR A 163 -10.70 -19.08 10.86
CA TYR A 163 -10.26 -18.81 12.22
C TYR A 163 -11.36 -18.18 13.07
N PRO A 164 -11.60 -18.65 14.30
CA PRO A 164 -12.70 -18.16 15.14
C PRO A 164 -12.35 -16.85 15.84
N LEU A 165 -12.25 -15.77 15.06
CA LEU A 165 -12.08 -14.43 15.63
C LEU A 165 -13.40 -13.91 16.22
N PRO A 166 -13.35 -13.09 17.29
CA PRO A 166 -14.51 -12.33 17.73
C PRO A 166 -14.90 -11.31 16.65
N TYR A 167 -16.21 -11.02 16.54
CA TYR A 167 -16.73 -10.06 15.54
C TYR A 167 -16.43 -8.61 15.95
N ASN A 168 -15.14 -8.26 15.99
CA ASN A 168 -14.62 -6.93 16.32
C ASN A 168 -13.94 -6.22 15.14
N TYR A 169 -13.91 -6.88 13.99
CA TYR A 169 -13.24 -6.38 12.79
C TYR A 169 -14.25 -6.31 11.65
N THR A 170 -14.40 -5.14 11.05
CA THR A 170 -15.32 -4.95 9.92
C THR A 170 -14.92 -5.83 8.75
N ILE A 171 -15.76 -6.79 8.39
CA ILE A 171 -15.60 -7.61 7.19
C ILE A 171 -16.19 -6.82 6.02
N PHE A 172 -15.40 -6.59 4.96
CA PHE A 172 -15.83 -5.73 3.86
C PHE A 172 -15.63 -6.34 2.47
N GLY A 173 -15.07 -7.56 2.38
CA GLY A 173 -14.92 -8.23 1.10
C GLY A 173 -14.38 -9.65 1.23
N LYS A 174 -14.20 -10.28 0.07
CA LYS A 174 -13.68 -11.64 -0.06
C LYS A 174 -12.87 -11.80 -1.33
N VAL A 175 -11.75 -12.51 -1.27
CA VAL A 175 -11.00 -12.97 -2.43
C VAL A 175 -11.82 -14.02 -3.18
N ILE A 176 -12.08 -13.77 -4.46
CA ILE A 176 -12.86 -14.66 -5.35
C ILE A 176 -12.00 -15.35 -6.40
N GLU A 177 -10.83 -14.77 -6.75
CA GLU A 177 -9.83 -15.36 -7.64
C GLU A 177 -8.43 -15.14 -7.05
N GLY A 178 -7.47 -16.04 -7.34
CA GLY A 178 -6.13 -15.97 -6.78
C GLY A 178 -6.06 -16.33 -5.29
N ILE A 179 -6.96 -17.21 -4.83
CA ILE A 179 -7.02 -17.66 -3.43
C ILE A 179 -5.74 -18.38 -3.00
N ASP A 180 -5.05 -19.03 -3.95
CA ASP A 180 -3.77 -19.69 -3.78
C ASP A 180 -2.62 -18.70 -3.54
N ILE A 181 -2.73 -17.47 -4.00
CA ILE A 181 -1.74 -16.42 -3.74
C ILE A 181 -1.68 -16.09 -2.24
N ILE A 182 -2.80 -16.22 -1.53
CA ILE A 182 -2.80 -16.09 -0.07
C ILE A 182 -1.87 -17.13 0.56
N ASP A 183 -1.89 -18.39 0.08
CA ASP A 183 -1.03 -19.45 0.57
C ASP A 183 0.44 -19.17 0.26
N VAL A 184 0.72 -18.66 -0.95
CA VAL A 184 2.07 -18.26 -1.36
C VAL A 184 2.60 -17.17 -0.43
N ILE A 185 1.83 -16.12 -0.17
CA ILE A 185 2.23 -15.04 0.73
C ILE A 185 2.36 -15.56 2.17
N ALA A 186 1.43 -16.38 2.64
CA ALA A 186 1.46 -16.91 4.01
C ALA A 186 2.60 -17.89 4.27
N SER A 187 3.27 -18.39 3.21
CA SER A 187 4.39 -19.32 3.28
C SER A 187 5.77 -18.66 3.25
N VAL A 188 5.86 -17.33 3.09
CA VAL A 188 7.16 -16.64 3.07
C VAL A 188 7.86 -16.74 4.43
N GLU A 189 9.18 -16.69 4.40
CA GLU A 189 9.96 -16.63 5.64
C GLU A 189 9.70 -15.31 6.37
N THR A 190 9.42 -15.38 7.68
CA THR A 190 9.15 -14.23 8.53
C THR A 190 10.18 -14.10 9.64
N GLY A 191 10.49 -12.86 9.99
CA GLY A 191 11.38 -12.49 11.08
C GLY A 191 10.64 -11.99 12.33
N ALA A 192 11.27 -11.10 13.06
CA ALA A 192 10.71 -10.52 14.27
C ALA A 192 9.40 -9.76 13.98
N GLY A 193 8.37 -9.99 14.81
CA GLY A 193 7.06 -9.36 14.64
C GLY A 193 6.24 -9.91 13.47
N ASP A 194 6.52 -11.15 13.04
CA ASP A 194 5.87 -11.82 11.92
C ASP A 194 6.04 -11.05 10.58
N LYS A 195 7.05 -10.17 10.47
CA LYS A 195 7.34 -9.44 9.25
C LYS A 195 8.07 -10.34 8.24
N PRO A 196 7.64 -10.39 6.95
CA PRO A 196 8.40 -11.06 5.91
C PRO A 196 9.86 -10.61 5.85
N VAL A 197 10.80 -11.56 5.69
CA VAL A 197 12.24 -11.26 5.54
C VAL A 197 12.50 -10.52 4.23
N GLU A 198 11.81 -10.95 3.17
CA GLU A 198 11.73 -10.23 1.90
C GLU A 198 10.36 -9.57 1.79
N ASP A 199 10.32 -8.26 1.52
CA ASP A 199 9.07 -7.53 1.48
C ASP A 199 8.13 -8.06 0.40
N VAL A 200 6.90 -8.40 0.79
CA VAL A 200 5.81 -8.71 -0.13
C VAL A 200 5.04 -7.43 -0.40
N VAL A 201 5.17 -6.92 -1.62
CA VAL A 201 4.71 -5.57 -2.01
C VAL A 201 3.36 -5.64 -2.71
N ILE A 202 2.43 -4.77 -2.35
CA ILE A 202 1.26 -4.43 -3.16
C ILE A 202 1.75 -3.49 -4.27
N VAL A 203 1.80 -3.98 -5.51
CA VAL A 203 2.26 -3.20 -6.66
C VAL A 203 1.26 -2.11 -7.00
N THR A 204 -0.03 -2.48 -7.04
CA THR A 204 -1.16 -1.56 -7.24
C THR A 204 -2.47 -2.26 -6.91
N VAL A 205 -3.55 -1.47 -6.75
CA VAL A 205 -4.92 -1.96 -6.57
C VAL A 205 -5.82 -1.34 -7.63
N GLU A 206 -6.32 -2.17 -8.55
CA GLU A 206 -7.19 -1.73 -9.64
C GLU A 206 -8.65 -1.96 -9.28
N ILE A 207 -9.47 -0.90 -9.32
CA ILE A 207 -10.90 -0.95 -8.96
C ILE A 207 -11.75 -1.05 -10.22
N SER A 208 -12.74 -1.93 -10.19
CA SER A 208 -13.79 -2.06 -11.21
C SER A 208 -15.18 -1.98 -10.59
N GLU A 209 -16.15 -1.45 -11.35
CA GLU A 209 -17.56 -1.38 -10.96
C GLU A 209 -18.46 -2.01 -12.03
N SER A 210 -19.57 -2.63 -11.63
CA SER A 210 -20.54 -3.28 -12.50
C SER A 210 -21.99 -3.14 -12.01
#